data_42d6db6f18f0bae82f4e7dd03e7dcbbb
#
_entry.id   42d6db6f18f0bae82f4e7dd03e7dcbbb
#
_cell.length_a   1.000
_cell.length_b   1.000
_cell.length_c   1.000
_cell.angle_alpha   90.00
_cell.angle_beta   90.00
_cell.angle_gamma   90.00
#
_symmetry.space_group_name_H-M   'P 1'
#
loop_
_entity.id
_entity.type
_entity.pdbx_description
1 polymer ?
#
loop_
_entity_poly.entity_id
_entity_poly.type
_entity_poly.pdbx_seq_one_letter_code
_entity_poly.pdbx_strand_id
1 'polypeptide(L)'
;MGLFSKGKPVKSEAPAFIEVGQIVNTHGVKGDVKVQPWDVTPAQLAGFKALYMDGTQFRPTDRRVQGEMVLMHFPGWDDMTAAEALKTKIVSIKRSEVQLKDGEFLDAELIGMEVYEDFIHRYIGVVEDVLTYPAHKLYKVRGPEKCYLIPAVENIFITDIDADKREIYVKMIEGLETDAD
;
A
#
# COMPACT_ATOMS: atom_id res chain seq x y z
N MET A 1 28.07 33.35 12.42
CA MET A 1 26.64 33.12 12.64
C MET A 1 26.11 32.32 11.46
N GLY A 2 26.00 31.01 11.62
CA GLY A 2 25.50 30.11 10.57
C GLY A 2 23.98 30.00 10.64
N LEU A 3 23.27 30.45 9.63
CA LEU A 3 21.87 30.13 9.43
C LEU A 3 21.79 28.66 9.02
N PHE A 4 21.37 27.80 9.94
CA PHE A 4 20.89 26.48 9.59
C PHE A 4 19.52 26.64 8.93
N SER A 5 19.50 26.71 7.60
CA SER A 5 18.28 26.49 6.83
C SER A 5 17.87 25.04 7.07
N LYS A 6 16.83 24.82 7.90
CA LYS A 6 16.12 23.55 7.98
C LYS A 6 15.49 23.32 6.60
N GLY A 7 16.13 22.48 5.79
CA GLY A 7 15.54 22.03 4.54
C GLY A 7 14.18 21.43 4.83
N LYS A 8 13.15 21.91 4.13
CA LYS A 8 11.83 21.24 4.11
C LYS A 8 12.08 19.79 3.66
N PRO A 9 11.43 18.79 4.29
CA PRO A 9 11.48 17.42 3.80
C PRO A 9 11.02 17.42 2.34
N VAL A 10 11.79 16.73 1.49
CA VAL A 10 11.43 16.56 0.09
C VAL A 10 10.15 15.73 0.05
N LYS A 11 9.04 16.29 -0.45
CA LYS A 11 7.79 15.55 -0.63
C LYS A 11 8.09 14.33 -1.50
N SER A 12 7.84 13.12 -0.97
CA SER A 12 7.99 11.90 -1.75
C SER A 12 6.88 11.86 -2.81
N GLU A 13 7.22 11.64 -4.08
CA GLU A 13 6.21 11.42 -5.12
C GLU A 13 5.47 10.11 -4.84
N ALA A 14 4.19 10.03 -5.22
CA ALA A 14 3.42 8.78 -5.12
C ALA A 14 4.11 7.69 -5.97
N PRO A 15 4.19 6.45 -5.48
CA PRO A 15 4.88 5.39 -6.19
C PRO A 15 4.22 5.12 -7.55
N ALA A 16 5.01 5.04 -8.61
CA ALA A 16 4.51 4.73 -9.95
C ALA A 16 3.95 3.30 -10.05
N PHE A 17 4.49 2.39 -9.24
CA PHE A 17 4.06 1.01 -9.08
C PHE A 17 3.67 0.76 -7.63
N ILE A 18 2.61 0.01 -7.43
CA ILE A 18 2.07 -0.38 -6.13
C ILE A 18 2.14 -1.89 -6.03
N GLU A 19 2.81 -2.39 -5.00
CA GLU A 19 2.89 -3.80 -4.70
C GLU A 19 1.54 -4.28 -4.17
N VAL A 20 0.97 -5.32 -4.79
CA VAL A 20 -0.37 -5.81 -4.48
C VAL A 20 -0.40 -7.30 -4.11
N GLY A 21 0.74 -7.94 -4.07
CA GLY A 21 0.84 -9.33 -3.66
C GLY A 21 2.16 -9.99 -4.00
N GLN A 22 2.25 -11.26 -3.63
CA GLN A 22 3.43 -12.08 -3.87
C GLN A 22 3.04 -13.46 -4.40
N ILE A 23 3.82 -13.97 -5.35
CA ILE A 23 3.71 -15.35 -5.80
C ILE A 23 4.33 -16.24 -4.72
N VAL A 24 3.48 -17.00 -4.03
CA VAL A 24 3.93 -17.84 -2.89
C VAL A 24 4.22 -19.28 -3.27
N ASN A 25 3.58 -19.80 -4.32
CA ASN A 25 3.81 -21.17 -4.77
C ASN A 25 3.32 -21.39 -6.21
N THR A 26 3.76 -22.51 -6.82
CA THR A 26 3.19 -23.05 -8.05
C THR A 26 1.93 -23.87 -7.74
N HIS A 27 1.07 -24.05 -8.74
CA HIS A 27 -0.15 -24.86 -8.62
C HIS A 27 -0.39 -25.70 -9.87
N GLY A 28 -0.50 -27.02 -9.68
CA GLY A 28 -0.73 -27.96 -10.78
C GLY A 28 0.44 -28.06 -11.75
N VAL A 29 0.24 -28.86 -12.80
CA VAL A 29 1.30 -29.20 -13.78
C VAL A 29 1.38 -28.24 -14.96
N LYS A 30 0.40 -27.35 -15.07
CA LYS A 30 0.26 -26.39 -16.22
C LYS A 30 0.94 -25.04 -15.98
N GLY A 31 1.73 -24.90 -14.91
CA GLY A 31 2.44 -23.66 -14.63
C GLY A 31 1.60 -22.56 -13.98
N ASP A 32 0.42 -22.89 -13.45
CA ASP A 32 -0.32 -21.92 -12.64
C ASP A 32 0.46 -21.57 -11.37
N VAL A 33 0.29 -20.35 -10.88
CA VAL A 33 0.89 -19.89 -9.63
C VAL A 33 -0.17 -19.41 -8.64
N LYS A 34 0.13 -19.52 -7.35
CA LYS A 34 -0.65 -18.96 -6.26
C LYS A 34 -0.11 -17.59 -5.90
N VAL A 35 -0.95 -16.57 -6.02
CA VAL A 35 -0.62 -15.21 -5.62
C VAL A 35 -1.36 -14.89 -4.33
N GLN A 36 -0.63 -14.52 -3.31
CA GLN A 36 -1.18 -13.98 -2.06
C GLN A 36 -1.36 -12.48 -2.23
N PRO A 37 -2.60 -11.96 -2.18
CA PRO A 37 -2.83 -10.53 -2.24
C PRO A 37 -2.39 -9.85 -0.94
N TRP A 38 -1.91 -8.61 -1.09
CA TRP A 38 -1.69 -7.66 -0.01
C TRP A 38 -2.77 -6.58 -0.11
N ASP A 39 -2.91 -5.64 0.62
CA ASP A 39 -3.81 -4.45 0.61
C ASP A 39 -4.96 -4.39 -0.44
N VAL A 40 -5.19 -5.47 -1.18
CA VAL A 40 -6.29 -5.65 -2.13
C VAL A 40 -6.99 -6.98 -1.87
N THR A 41 -8.27 -7.05 -2.17
CA THR A 41 -9.00 -8.32 -2.08
C THR A 41 -8.60 -9.27 -3.21
N PRO A 42 -8.75 -10.62 -3.04
CA PRO A 42 -8.50 -11.57 -4.12
C PRO A 42 -9.30 -11.25 -5.39
N ALA A 43 -10.53 -10.75 -5.26
CA ALA A 43 -11.36 -10.36 -6.38
C ALA A 43 -10.82 -9.14 -7.14
N GLN A 44 -10.31 -8.14 -6.40
CA GLN A 44 -9.65 -6.97 -6.99
C GLN A 44 -8.37 -7.39 -7.71
N LEU A 45 -7.53 -8.22 -7.08
CA LEU A 45 -6.29 -8.72 -7.69
C LEU A 45 -6.57 -9.50 -8.98
N ALA A 46 -7.58 -10.38 -8.98
CA ALA A 46 -8.02 -11.11 -10.17
C ALA A 46 -8.60 -10.19 -11.27
N GLY A 47 -9.06 -9.00 -10.90
CA GLY A 47 -9.62 -8.01 -11.83
C GLY A 47 -8.56 -7.27 -12.68
N PHE A 48 -7.32 -7.15 -12.20
CA PHE A 48 -6.28 -6.43 -12.93
C PHE A 48 -5.87 -7.17 -14.21
N LYS A 49 -5.90 -6.46 -15.33
CA LYS A 49 -5.58 -7.01 -16.66
C LYS A 49 -4.08 -7.11 -16.90
N ALA A 50 -3.31 -6.27 -16.27
CA ALA A 50 -1.86 -6.21 -16.35
C ALA A 50 -1.26 -6.18 -14.95
N LEU A 51 -0.22 -6.96 -14.75
CA LEU A 51 0.56 -7.03 -13.52
C LEU A 51 2.03 -6.81 -13.87
N TYR A 52 2.81 -6.36 -12.92
CA TYR A 52 4.21 -6.05 -13.12
C TYR A 52 5.05 -6.85 -12.11
N MET A 53 6.12 -7.46 -12.59
CA MET A 53 7.14 -8.12 -11.78
C MET A 53 8.51 -7.60 -12.22
N ASP A 54 9.31 -7.09 -11.30
CA ASP A 54 10.61 -6.48 -11.59
C ASP A 54 10.54 -5.41 -12.72
N GLY A 55 9.47 -4.62 -12.75
CA GLY A 55 9.24 -3.58 -13.75
C GLY A 55 8.75 -4.07 -15.14
N THR A 56 8.70 -5.37 -15.35
CA THR A 56 8.21 -5.98 -16.61
C THR A 56 6.72 -6.26 -16.52
N GLN A 57 5.99 -5.91 -17.58
CA GLN A 57 4.55 -6.15 -17.66
C GLN A 57 4.24 -7.59 -18.06
N PHE A 58 3.31 -8.19 -17.32
CA PHE A 58 2.73 -9.50 -17.60
C PHE A 58 1.21 -9.40 -17.68
N ARG A 59 0.60 -10.23 -18.53
CA ARG A 59 -0.85 -10.32 -18.68
C ARG A 59 -1.26 -11.76 -18.42
N PRO A 60 -1.77 -12.08 -17.22
CA PRO A 60 -2.23 -13.43 -16.94
C PRO A 60 -3.44 -13.78 -17.83
N THR A 61 -3.43 -14.99 -18.37
CA THR A 61 -4.48 -15.50 -19.24
C THR A 61 -5.61 -16.18 -18.46
N ASP A 62 -5.30 -16.76 -17.31
CA ASP A 62 -6.27 -17.32 -16.38
C ASP A 62 -6.10 -16.69 -15.00
N ARG A 63 -7.22 -16.39 -14.34
CA ARG A 63 -7.25 -15.71 -13.03
C ARG A 63 -8.46 -16.21 -12.25
N ARG A 64 -8.23 -16.97 -11.20
CA ARG A 64 -9.29 -17.60 -10.41
C ARG A 64 -9.06 -17.34 -8.92
N VAL A 65 -10.09 -16.83 -8.25
CA VAL A 65 -10.07 -16.69 -6.79
C VAL A 65 -10.21 -18.07 -6.15
N GLN A 66 -9.32 -18.40 -5.24
CA GLN A 66 -9.34 -19.63 -4.44
C GLN A 66 -9.11 -19.29 -2.96
N GLY A 67 -10.19 -19.11 -2.22
CA GLY A 67 -10.13 -18.63 -0.82
C GLY A 67 -9.53 -17.24 -0.75
N GLU A 68 -8.47 -17.09 0.02
CA GLU A 68 -7.73 -15.83 0.17
C GLU A 68 -6.61 -15.63 -0.86
N MET A 69 -6.44 -16.56 -1.79
CA MET A 69 -5.43 -16.55 -2.83
C MET A 69 -6.04 -16.35 -4.21
N VAL A 70 -5.21 -15.98 -5.17
CA VAL A 70 -5.58 -15.97 -6.59
C VAL A 70 -4.67 -16.93 -7.34
N LEU A 71 -5.28 -17.85 -8.09
CA LEU A 71 -4.56 -18.67 -9.05
C LEU A 71 -4.43 -17.89 -10.36
N MET A 72 -3.22 -17.81 -10.90
CA MET A 72 -2.94 -17.11 -12.14
C MET A 72 -2.06 -17.95 -13.05
N HIS A 73 -2.32 -17.87 -14.35
CA HIS A 73 -1.44 -18.42 -15.37
C HIS A 73 -0.78 -17.30 -16.17
N PHE A 74 0.54 -17.34 -16.24
CA PHE A 74 1.34 -16.38 -17.01
C PHE A 74 1.89 -17.07 -18.27
N PRO A 75 1.57 -16.56 -19.48
CA PRO A 75 2.09 -17.14 -20.73
C PRO A 75 3.63 -17.17 -20.74
N GLY A 76 4.17 -18.29 -21.19
CA GLY A 76 5.63 -18.53 -21.19
C GLY A 76 6.16 -19.29 -19.97
N TRP A 77 5.30 -19.55 -18.97
CA TRP A 77 5.56 -20.44 -17.83
C TRP A 77 4.52 -21.57 -17.81
N ASP A 78 4.52 -22.37 -18.89
CA ASP A 78 3.44 -23.31 -19.20
C ASP A 78 3.63 -24.69 -18.56
N ASP A 79 4.60 -24.83 -17.68
CA ASP A 79 4.82 -26.01 -16.86
C ASP A 79 5.26 -25.63 -15.44
N MET A 80 5.18 -26.59 -14.52
CA MET A 80 5.49 -26.36 -13.11
C MET A 80 6.95 -25.96 -12.88
N THR A 81 7.88 -26.52 -13.65
CA THR A 81 9.32 -26.24 -13.50
C THR A 81 9.63 -24.81 -13.93
N ALA A 82 9.07 -24.36 -15.06
CA ALA A 82 9.18 -22.99 -15.51
C ALA A 82 8.56 -22.02 -14.50
N ALA A 83 7.36 -22.32 -14.01
CA ALA A 83 6.62 -21.48 -13.05
C ALA A 83 7.34 -21.35 -11.69
N GLU A 84 8.21 -22.27 -11.31
CA GLU A 84 9.02 -22.15 -10.09
C GLU A 84 9.92 -20.91 -10.10
N ALA A 85 10.33 -20.42 -11.27
CA ALA A 85 11.11 -19.19 -11.38
C ALA A 85 10.33 -17.93 -10.97
N LEU A 86 9.01 -18.01 -10.92
CA LEU A 86 8.12 -16.92 -10.47
C LEU A 86 7.90 -16.91 -8.95
N LYS A 87 8.29 -17.97 -8.24
CA LYS A 87 8.12 -18.02 -6.76
C LYS A 87 8.87 -16.86 -6.11
N THR A 88 8.26 -16.33 -5.07
CA THR A 88 8.73 -15.18 -4.30
C THR A 88 8.72 -13.84 -5.04
N LYS A 89 8.39 -13.81 -6.34
CA LYS A 89 8.25 -12.55 -7.07
C LYS A 89 7.10 -11.72 -6.49
N ILE A 90 7.38 -10.43 -6.33
CA ILE A 90 6.39 -9.44 -5.94
C ILE A 90 5.60 -9.04 -7.17
N VAL A 91 4.29 -8.98 -7.02
CA VAL A 91 3.36 -8.57 -8.07
C VAL A 91 2.92 -7.14 -7.78
N SER A 92 3.10 -6.27 -8.76
CA SER A 92 2.74 -4.86 -8.67
C SER A 92 1.77 -4.47 -9.78
N ILE A 93 1.10 -3.34 -9.61
CA ILE A 93 0.24 -2.67 -10.60
C ILE A 93 0.73 -1.25 -10.82
N LYS A 94 0.43 -0.66 -11.98
CA LYS A 94 0.64 0.79 -12.15
C LYS A 94 -0.43 1.55 -11.40
N ARG A 95 -0.04 2.59 -10.67
CA ARG A 95 -0.99 3.47 -9.97
C ARG A 95 -2.06 4.02 -10.92
N SER A 96 -1.71 4.36 -12.12
CA SER A 96 -2.63 4.87 -13.16
C SER A 96 -3.67 3.86 -13.64
N GLU A 97 -3.49 2.56 -13.35
CA GLU A 97 -4.41 1.49 -13.73
C GLU A 97 -5.37 1.10 -12.59
N VAL A 98 -5.17 1.67 -11.40
CA VAL A 98 -6.01 1.42 -10.22
C VAL A 98 -7.24 2.34 -10.28
N GLN A 99 -8.40 1.75 -10.33
CA GLN A 99 -9.68 2.44 -10.12
C GLN A 99 -10.07 2.27 -8.65
N LEU A 100 -9.70 3.22 -7.82
CA LEU A 100 -10.22 3.35 -6.46
C LEU A 100 -11.48 4.22 -6.53
N LYS A 101 -12.38 4.03 -5.57
CA LYS A 101 -13.47 4.97 -5.36
C LYS A 101 -12.90 6.30 -4.86
N ASP A 102 -13.66 7.38 -5.09
CA ASP A 102 -13.28 8.68 -4.56
C ASP A 102 -13.09 8.60 -3.04
N GLY A 103 -11.91 9.00 -2.57
CA GLY A 103 -11.53 8.92 -1.15
C GLY A 103 -10.89 7.59 -0.70
N GLU A 104 -10.83 6.56 -1.53
CA GLU A 104 -10.08 5.35 -1.22
C GLU A 104 -8.59 5.49 -1.58
N PHE A 105 -7.72 5.04 -0.69
CA PHE A 105 -6.27 5.03 -0.88
C PHE A 105 -5.71 3.63 -0.60
N LEU A 106 -4.69 3.23 -1.35
CA LEU A 106 -3.91 2.05 -1.00
C LEU A 106 -2.90 2.40 0.11
N ASP A 107 -2.63 1.45 1.00
CA ASP A 107 -1.75 1.69 2.15
C ASP A 107 -0.37 2.22 1.70
N ALA A 108 0.17 1.65 0.61
CA ALA A 108 1.43 2.12 0.03
C ALA A 108 1.42 3.59 -0.45
N GLU A 109 0.25 4.16 -0.73
CA GLU A 109 0.14 5.57 -1.13
C GLU A 109 0.14 6.51 0.06
N LEU A 110 -0.37 6.05 1.19
CA LEU A 110 -0.43 6.80 2.44
C LEU A 110 0.94 6.91 3.10
N ILE A 111 1.77 5.87 2.95
CA ILE A 111 3.14 5.88 3.48
C ILE A 111 3.93 7.05 2.88
N GLY A 112 4.58 7.83 3.75
CA GLY A 112 5.31 9.04 3.38
C GLY A 112 4.46 10.29 3.22
N MET A 113 3.13 10.23 3.45
CA MET A 113 2.31 11.45 3.53
C MET A 113 2.54 12.20 4.83
N GLU A 114 2.50 13.52 4.75
CA GLU A 114 2.58 14.40 5.93
C GLU A 114 1.24 14.41 6.67
N VAL A 115 1.29 14.39 7.99
CA VAL A 115 0.10 14.38 8.84
C VAL A 115 0.00 15.70 9.60
N TYR A 116 -1.15 16.32 9.53
CA TYR A 116 -1.46 17.58 10.20
C TYR A 116 -2.68 17.45 11.10
N GLU A 117 -2.64 18.08 12.25
CA GLU A 117 -3.85 18.28 13.04
C GLU A 117 -4.72 19.33 12.37
N ASP A 118 -5.93 18.95 12.01
CA ASP A 118 -6.82 19.72 11.14
C ASP A 118 -7.14 21.10 11.73
N PHE A 119 -7.61 21.16 12.98
CA PHE A 119 -8.16 22.37 13.58
C PHE A 119 -7.14 23.51 13.72
N ILE A 120 -5.90 23.21 14.03
CA ILE A 120 -4.83 24.20 14.27
C ILE A 120 -3.70 24.12 13.24
N HIS A 121 -3.87 23.28 12.24
CA HIS A 121 -2.90 23.03 11.15
C HIS A 121 -1.47 22.76 11.68
N ARG A 122 -1.39 22.01 12.79
CA ARG A 122 -0.13 21.63 13.42
C ARG A 122 0.44 20.39 12.74
N TYR A 123 1.68 20.47 12.31
CA TYR A 123 2.40 19.31 11.81
C TYR A 123 2.59 18.26 12.92
N ILE A 124 2.17 17.02 12.66
CA ILE A 124 2.28 15.87 13.56
C ILE A 124 3.46 15.00 13.17
N GLY A 125 3.61 14.67 11.90
CA GLY A 125 4.67 13.79 11.43
C GLY A 125 4.43 13.29 10.02
N VAL A 126 5.00 12.13 9.72
CA VAL A 126 4.88 11.43 8.43
C VAL A 126 4.36 10.01 8.69
N VAL A 127 3.47 9.51 7.85
CA VAL A 127 3.04 8.11 7.90
C VAL A 127 4.23 7.21 7.61
N GLU A 128 4.63 6.42 8.59
CA GLU A 128 5.72 5.46 8.50
C GLU A 128 5.22 4.11 8.03
N ASP A 129 4.03 3.71 8.50
CA ASP A 129 3.44 2.41 8.21
C ASP A 129 1.91 2.46 8.39
N VAL A 130 1.21 1.49 7.79
CA VAL A 130 -0.23 1.28 7.96
C VAL A 130 -0.47 -0.11 8.52
N LEU A 131 -0.87 -0.16 9.79
CA LEU A 131 -1.10 -1.41 10.51
C LEU A 131 -2.55 -1.85 10.33
N THR A 132 -2.77 -3.07 9.83
CA THR A 132 -4.11 -3.61 9.61
C THR A 132 -4.51 -4.52 10.77
N TYR A 133 -5.61 -4.18 11.43
CA TYR A 133 -6.24 -4.97 12.49
C TYR A 133 -7.65 -5.39 12.06
N PRO A 134 -8.24 -6.44 12.67
CA PRO A 134 -9.57 -6.92 12.27
C PRO A 134 -10.68 -5.87 12.34
N ALA A 135 -10.58 -4.90 13.24
CA ALA A 135 -11.62 -3.88 13.43
C ALA A 135 -11.38 -2.62 12.57
N HIS A 136 -10.13 -2.20 12.41
CA HIS A 136 -9.76 -0.97 11.68
C HIS A 136 -8.25 -0.96 11.42
N LYS A 137 -7.82 -0.07 10.52
CA LYS A 137 -6.41 0.23 10.29
C LYS A 137 -5.93 1.31 11.27
N LEU A 138 -4.63 1.30 11.56
CA LEU A 138 -3.94 2.36 12.29
C LEU A 138 -2.84 2.94 11.42
N TYR A 139 -2.75 4.24 11.35
CA TYR A 139 -1.60 4.93 10.76
C TYR A 139 -0.53 5.09 11.83
N LYS A 140 0.63 4.45 11.62
CA LYS A 140 1.82 4.70 12.43
C LYS A 140 2.49 5.96 11.89
N VAL A 141 2.45 7.02 12.65
CA VAL A 141 2.97 8.35 12.27
C VAL A 141 4.22 8.65 13.08
N ARG A 142 5.31 8.88 12.38
CA ARG A 142 6.57 9.31 13.00
C ARG A 142 6.62 10.83 13.05
N GLY A 143 6.49 11.37 14.25
CA GLY A 143 6.67 12.79 14.53
C GLY A 143 8.13 13.13 14.88
N PRO A 144 8.42 14.43 15.10
CA PRO A 144 9.76 14.92 15.44
C PRO A 144 10.33 14.36 16.76
N GLU A 145 9.48 14.12 17.73
CA GLU A 145 9.87 13.69 19.09
C GLU A 145 9.19 12.40 19.52
N LYS A 146 8.02 12.07 18.94
CA LYS A 146 7.18 10.95 19.34
C LYS A 146 6.60 10.26 18.12
N CYS A 147 6.18 9.01 18.32
CA CYS A 147 5.33 8.30 17.36
C CYS A 147 3.88 8.34 17.80
N TYR A 148 2.97 8.20 16.82
CA TYR A 148 1.53 8.21 17.05
C TYR A 148 0.91 7.01 16.33
N LEU A 149 -0.10 6.42 16.97
CA LEU A 149 -0.97 5.41 16.34
C LEU A 149 -2.36 6.02 16.17
N ILE A 150 -2.66 6.44 14.95
CA ILE A 150 -3.91 7.16 14.65
C ILE A 150 -4.88 6.20 13.97
N PRO A 151 -6.07 5.95 14.57
CA PRO A 151 -7.07 5.10 13.91
C PRO A 151 -7.51 5.67 12.57
N ALA A 152 -7.47 4.85 11.53
CA ALA A 152 -7.90 5.21 10.17
C ALA A 152 -9.44 5.15 10.05
N VAL A 153 -10.13 5.92 10.88
CA VAL A 153 -11.60 5.99 10.90
C VAL A 153 -12.02 7.36 10.36
N GLU A 154 -12.60 7.33 9.16
CA GLU A 154 -13.06 8.54 8.48
C GLU A 154 -14.10 9.29 9.32
N ASN A 155 -14.09 10.61 9.23
CA ASN A 155 -14.97 11.55 9.95
C ASN A 155 -14.88 11.49 11.49
N ILE A 156 -14.04 10.62 12.06
CA ILE A 156 -13.77 10.56 13.50
C ILE A 156 -12.35 11.01 13.79
N PHE A 157 -11.35 10.34 13.20
CA PHE A 157 -9.94 10.66 13.35
C PHE A 157 -9.35 11.25 12.08
N ILE A 158 -9.72 10.72 10.91
CA ILE A 158 -9.29 11.25 9.62
C ILE A 158 -10.37 12.23 9.15
N THR A 159 -10.00 13.49 9.00
CA THR A 159 -10.92 14.55 8.57
C THR A 159 -10.83 14.80 7.06
N ASP A 160 -9.63 14.69 6.48
CA ASP A 160 -9.42 14.81 5.04
C ASP A 160 -8.10 14.15 4.60
N ILE A 161 -8.01 13.76 3.34
CA ILE A 161 -6.78 13.26 2.70
C ILE A 161 -6.61 13.97 1.36
N ASP A 162 -5.64 14.87 1.28
CA ASP A 162 -5.28 15.56 0.05
C ASP A 162 -4.15 14.80 -0.67
N ALA A 163 -4.51 14.00 -1.67
CA ALA A 163 -3.56 13.20 -2.43
C ALA A 163 -2.57 14.05 -3.23
N ASP A 164 -3.02 15.20 -3.75
CA ASP A 164 -2.19 16.08 -4.58
C ASP A 164 -1.10 16.76 -3.75
N LYS A 165 -1.45 17.15 -2.53
CA LYS A 165 -0.50 17.72 -1.59
C LYS A 165 0.27 16.67 -0.79
N ARG A 166 -0.20 15.41 -0.81
CA ARG A 166 0.29 14.32 0.04
C ARG A 166 0.20 14.67 1.52
N GLU A 167 -0.96 15.13 1.93
CA GLU A 167 -1.26 15.58 3.29
C GLU A 167 -2.48 14.81 3.81
N ILE A 168 -2.42 14.39 5.08
CA ILE A 168 -3.52 13.79 5.82
C ILE A 168 -3.87 14.71 6.98
N TYR A 169 -5.14 15.03 7.09
CA TYR A 169 -5.66 15.87 8.16
C TYR A 169 -6.35 15.00 9.20
N VAL A 170 -5.98 15.19 10.46
CA VAL A 170 -6.45 14.34 11.56
C VAL A 170 -6.94 15.16 12.73
N LYS A 171 -7.87 14.57 13.48
CA LYS A 171 -8.28 15.05 14.78
C LYS A 171 -7.48 14.33 15.85
N MET A 172 -6.60 15.06 16.53
CA MET A 172 -5.82 14.51 17.63
C MET A 172 -6.63 14.45 18.92
N ILE A 173 -6.46 13.37 19.67
CA ILE A 173 -6.97 13.20 21.03
C ILE A 173 -5.84 12.72 21.92
N GLU A 174 -6.00 12.87 23.24
CA GLU A 174 -5.04 12.32 24.22
C GLU A 174 -4.98 10.80 24.13
N GLY A 175 -3.79 10.24 24.25
CA GLY A 175 -3.55 8.78 24.28
C GLY A 175 -3.22 8.15 22.90
N LEU A 176 -3.07 8.93 21.83
CA LEU A 176 -2.59 8.43 20.53
C LEU A 176 -1.06 8.35 20.45
N GLU A 177 -0.37 8.90 21.45
CA GLU A 177 1.09 8.88 21.52
C GLU A 177 1.59 7.49 21.90
N THR A 178 2.68 7.06 21.28
CA THR A 178 3.41 5.83 21.64
C THR A 178 4.90 6.16 21.72
N ASP A 179 5.64 5.39 22.50
CA ASP A 179 7.09 5.52 22.55
C ASP A 179 7.67 5.20 21.17
N ALA A 180 8.66 5.99 20.76
CA ALA A 180 9.40 5.73 19.53
C ALA A 180 10.33 4.54 19.79
N ASP A 181 10.01 3.38 19.18
CA ASP A 181 10.94 2.25 19.07
C ASP A 181 11.86 2.44 17.85
#